data_1a47c964b217282a4f726dbe654c7a30
#
_entry.id   1a47c964b217282a4f726dbe654c7a30
#
_cell.length_a   1.000
_cell.length_b   1.000
_cell.length_c   1.000
_cell.angle_alpha   90.00
_cell.angle_beta   90.00
_cell.angle_gamma   90.00
#
_symmetry.space_group_name_H-M   'P 1'
#
loop_
_entity.id
_entity.type
_entity.pdbx_description
1 polymer ?
#
loop_
_entity_poly.entity_id
_entity_poly.type
_entity_poly.pdbx_seq_one_letter_code
_entity_poly.pdbx_strand_id
1 'polypeptide(L)'
;MMSAMHPVRAVCVSLLLGAGLLWNVGCATGASQQRPTRGRVAIGVTTTGELASSLTFRVTIEPAGLTASVKADAGVFTSGDVPYGEHVVRLVDVPARCRVDGGPERKISLSEKQQSTAVRFSVQCS
;
A
#
# COMPACT_ATOMS: atom_id res chain seq x y z
N MET A 1 4.75 16.22 8.02
CA MET A 1 6.11 16.68 7.67
C MET A 1 6.38 16.30 6.22
N MET A 2 6.44 17.27 5.38
CA MET A 2 6.80 17.09 3.98
C MET A 2 8.32 16.99 3.89
N SER A 3 8.85 15.81 3.60
CA SER A 3 10.24 15.66 3.22
C SER A 3 10.43 16.23 1.83
N ALA A 4 11.05 17.37 1.75
CA ALA A 4 11.43 17.96 0.49
C ALA A 4 12.47 17.05 -0.18
N MET A 5 12.07 16.38 -1.24
CA MET A 5 13.01 15.72 -2.13
C MET A 5 13.79 16.81 -2.86
N HIS A 6 15.04 16.99 -2.47
CA HIS A 6 15.95 17.85 -3.20
C HIS A 6 16.30 17.15 -4.52
N PRO A 7 16.05 17.77 -5.67
CA PRO A 7 16.56 17.22 -6.91
C PRO A 7 18.08 17.38 -6.88
N VAL A 8 18.77 16.27 -6.87
CA VAL A 8 20.20 16.24 -7.10
C VAL A 8 20.41 16.72 -8.53
N ARG A 9 20.74 17.98 -8.68
CA ARG A 9 21.21 18.51 -9.96
C ARG A 9 22.59 17.94 -10.22
N ALA A 10 22.66 16.99 -11.12
CA ALA A 10 23.92 16.55 -11.65
C ALA A 10 24.51 17.72 -12.45
N VAL A 11 25.50 18.35 -11.88
CA VAL A 11 26.27 19.37 -12.58
C VAL A 11 27.28 18.64 -13.48
N CYS A 12 26.95 18.58 -14.76
CA CYS A 12 27.96 18.16 -15.77
C CYS A 12 28.96 19.28 -15.96
N VAL A 13 30.10 19.19 -15.30
CA VAL A 13 31.21 20.08 -15.56
C VAL A 13 31.91 19.59 -16.83
N SER A 14 31.63 20.27 -17.93
CA SER A 14 32.36 20.05 -19.18
C SER A 14 33.69 20.75 -19.08
N LEU A 15 34.74 20.02 -18.82
CA LEU A 15 36.11 20.51 -19.02
C LEU A 15 36.49 20.34 -20.50
N LEU A 16 36.42 21.43 -21.24
CA LEU A 16 36.94 21.55 -22.58
C LEU A 16 38.47 21.70 -22.51
N LEU A 17 39.17 20.64 -22.76
CA LEU A 17 40.59 20.71 -23.11
C LEU A 17 40.87 19.81 -24.30
N GLY A 18 41.12 20.48 -25.43
CA GLY A 18 42.07 20.09 -26.45
C GLY A 18 41.73 18.93 -27.37
N ALA A 19 41.47 19.31 -28.62
CA ALA A 19 41.80 18.59 -29.86
C ALA A 19 41.43 17.09 -29.99
N GLY A 20 40.37 16.84 -30.76
CA GLY A 20 40.35 15.68 -31.63
C GLY A 20 39.98 14.37 -30.98
N LEU A 21 38.75 14.17 -30.87
CA LEU A 21 37.97 12.92 -30.99
C LEU A 21 36.61 13.15 -30.32
N LEU A 22 35.62 13.21 -31.17
CA LEU A 22 34.22 13.29 -30.74
C LEU A 22 33.83 11.99 -30.02
N TRP A 23 34.15 11.89 -28.77
CA TRP A 23 33.48 10.96 -27.89
C TRP A 23 32.24 11.68 -27.40
N ASN A 24 31.12 11.36 -28.03
CA ASN A 24 29.82 11.63 -27.41
C ASN A 24 29.80 10.86 -26.10
N VAL A 25 30.31 11.46 -25.05
CA VAL A 25 29.97 11.06 -23.71
C VAL A 25 28.52 11.55 -23.52
N GLY A 26 27.60 10.75 -23.98
CA GLY A 26 26.23 10.93 -23.59
C GLY A 26 26.22 10.89 -22.07
N CYS A 27 25.96 12.03 -21.43
CA CYS A 27 25.53 12.01 -20.06
C CYS A 27 24.25 11.20 -20.07
N ALA A 28 24.36 9.92 -19.78
CA ALA A 28 23.22 9.16 -19.34
C ALA A 28 22.78 9.83 -18.05
N THR A 29 21.89 10.79 -18.16
CA THR A 29 21.08 11.20 -17.04
C THR A 29 20.27 9.98 -16.70
N GLY A 30 20.83 9.11 -15.88
CA GLY A 30 20.06 8.09 -15.21
C GLY A 30 19.10 8.79 -14.29
N ALA A 31 18.03 9.31 -14.83
CA ALA A 31 16.83 9.46 -14.07
C ALA A 31 16.49 8.03 -13.65
N SER A 32 16.97 7.64 -12.47
CA SER A 32 16.51 6.42 -11.85
C SER A 32 15.02 6.65 -11.59
N GLN A 33 14.22 6.27 -12.56
CA GLN A 33 12.82 6.06 -12.32
C GLN A 33 12.78 4.92 -11.30
N GLN A 34 12.72 5.29 -10.05
CA GLN A 34 12.47 4.31 -9.01
C GLN A 34 11.11 3.70 -9.33
N ARG A 35 11.13 2.48 -9.79
CA ARG A 35 9.89 1.71 -9.94
C ARG A 35 9.20 1.69 -8.59
N PRO A 36 7.90 1.93 -8.54
CA PRO A 36 7.20 1.86 -7.28
C PRO A 36 7.39 0.47 -6.67
N THR A 37 7.85 0.41 -5.44
CA THR A 37 8.03 -0.83 -4.68
C THR A 37 6.92 -1.02 -3.65
N ARG A 38 5.91 -0.16 -3.69
CA ARG A 38 4.81 -0.15 -2.75
C ARG A 38 3.49 -0.01 -3.48
N GLY A 39 2.50 -0.68 -2.96
CA GLY A 39 1.14 -0.68 -3.48
C GLY A 39 0.13 -0.20 -2.45
N ARG A 40 -1.13 -0.36 -2.79
CA ARG A 40 -2.26 0.02 -1.94
C ARG A 40 -3.21 -1.15 -1.75
N VAL A 41 -3.80 -1.22 -0.58
CA VAL A 41 -4.82 -2.21 -0.24
C VAL A 41 -6.10 -1.48 0.16
N ALA A 42 -7.17 -1.75 -0.54
CA ALA A 42 -8.50 -1.26 -0.19
C ALA A 42 -9.20 -2.32 0.67
N ILE A 43 -9.68 -1.92 1.82
CA ILE A 43 -10.33 -2.83 2.78
C ILE A 43 -11.74 -2.34 3.05
N GLY A 44 -12.71 -3.19 2.78
CA GLY A 44 -14.12 -2.95 3.06
C GLY A 44 -14.67 -3.97 4.05
N VAL A 45 -15.47 -3.52 5.00
CA VAL A 45 -16.18 -4.38 5.95
C VAL A 45 -17.67 -4.11 5.82
N THR A 46 -18.42 -5.13 5.49
CA THR A 46 -19.88 -5.10 5.46
C THR A 46 -20.41 -5.90 6.64
N THR A 47 -21.28 -5.31 7.40
CA THR A 47 -21.90 -5.98 8.56
C THR A 47 -23.39 -6.11 8.40
N THR A 48 -23.92 -7.21 8.92
CA THR A 48 -25.37 -7.47 9.03
C THR A 48 -25.70 -7.78 10.48
N GLY A 49 -26.91 -7.41 10.92
CA GLY A 49 -27.39 -7.64 12.27
C GLY A 49 -27.67 -6.35 13.04
N GLU A 50 -28.16 -6.50 14.27
CA GLU A 50 -28.66 -5.36 15.05
C GLU A 50 -27.61 -4.34 15.47
N LEU A 51 -26.36 -4.75 15.58
CA LEU A 51 -25.26 -3.89 16.02
C LEU A 51 -24.38 -3.36 14.88
N ALA A 52 -24.80 -3.60 13.65
CA ALA A 52 -23.97 -3.39 12.47
C ALA A 52 -23.42 -1.97 12.33
N SER A 53 -24.21 -0.95 12.65
CA SER A 53 -23.83 0.44 12.40
C SER A 53 -22.90 1.06 13.44
N SER A 54 -22.73 0.43 14.59
CA SER A 54 -21.95 0.98 15.71
C SER A 54 -20.57 0.35 15.86
N LEU A 55 -20.25 -0.66 15.05
CA LEU A 55 -19.03 -1.44 15.21
C LEU A 55 -17.85 -0.80 14.48
N THR A 56 -16.71 -0.81 15.13
CA THR A 56 -15.43 -0.48 14.55
C THR A 56 -14.53 -1.70 14.65
N PHE A 57 -13.93 -2.05 13.54
CA PHE A 57 -13.02 -3.18 13.46
C PHE A 57 -11.58 -2.71 13.32
N ARG A 58 -10.67 -3.45 13.90
CA ARG A 58 -9.25 -3.24 13.68
C ARG A 58 -8.76 -4.23 12.63
N VAL A 59 -8.03 -3.70 11.67
CA VAL A 59 -7.44 -4.49 10.59
C VAL A 59 -5.93 -4.39 10.68
N THR A 60 -5.26 -5.52 10.57
CA THR A 60 -3.79 -5.58 10.50
C THR A 60 -3.36 -6.12 9.14
N ILE A 61 -2.24 -5.62 8.63
CA ILE A 61 -1.60 -6.12 7.42
C ILE A 61 -0.20 -6.59 7.80
N GLU A 62 0.01 -7.89 7.76
CA GLU A 62 1.28 -8.52 8.11
C GLU A 62 1.99 -9.06 6.85
N PRO A 63 3.31 -9.02 6.75
CA PRO A 63 4.28 -8.58 7.76
C PRO A 63 4.58 -7.08 7.75
N ALA A 64 3.83 -6.27 7.01
CA ALA A 64 4.06 -4.83 6.93
C ALA A 64 3.85 -4.09 8.26
N GLY A 65 3.19 -4.72 9.24
CA GLY A 65 2.95 -4.14 10.54
C GLY A 65 1.98 -2.97 10.55
N LEU A 66 1.14 -2.86 9.53
CA LEU A 66 0.15 -1.79 9.43
C LEU A 66 -1.11 -2.15 10.19
N THR A 67 -1.66 -1.19 10.91
CA THR A 67 -2.90 -1.33 11.65
C THR A 67 -3.81 -0.16 11.32
N ALA A 68 -5.09 -0.46 11.08
CA ALA A 68 -6.09 0.55 10.80
C ALA A 68 -7.41 0.21 11.50
N SER A 69 -8.21 1.23 11.76
CA SER A 69 -9.57 1.08 12.26
C SER A 69 -10.55 1.32 11.12
N VAL A 70 -11.46 0.39 10.90
CA VAL A 70 -12.47 0.47 9.85
C VAL A 70 -13.84 0.41 10.49
N LYS A 71 -14.66 1.42 10.25
CA LYS A 71 -16.06 1.40 10.69
C LYS A 71 -16.87 0.45 9.83
N ALA A 72 -17.78 -0.27 10.47
CA ALA A 72 -18.74 -1.07 9.77
C ALA A 72 -19.57 -0.19 8.81
N ASP A 73 -19.76 -0.67 7.59
CA ASP A 73 -20.56 -0.01 6.55
C ASP A 73 -20.19 1.44 6.21
N ALA A 74 -19.03 1.90 6.65
CA ALA A 74 -18.58 3.28 6.41
C ALA A 74 -17.81 3.46 5.09
N GLY A 75 -17.85 2.46 4.20
CA GLY A 75 -17.13 2.49 2.94
C GLY A 75 -15.81 1.74 2.99
N VAL A 76 -14.90 2.14 2.14
CA VAL A 76 -13.62 1.44 1.96
C VAL A 76 -12.50 2.27 2.56
N PHE A 77 -11.75 1.65 3.46
CA PHE A 77 -10.48 2.19 3.92
C PHE A 77 -9.38 1.80 2.91
N THR A 78 -8.58 2.75 2.50
CA THR A 78 -7.43 2.49 1.63
C THR A 78 -6.14 2.69 2.42
N SER A 79 -5.38 1.63 2.56
CA SER A 79 -4.04 1.75 3.13
C SER A 79 -3.10 2.37 2.11
N GLY A 80 -2.17 3.23 2.56
CA GLY A 80 -1.06 3.68 1.73
C GLY A 80 0.17 2.80 1.95
N ASP A 81 1.06 2.79 0.98
CA ASP A 81 2.45 2.34 1.13
C ASP A 81 2.65 0.95 1.73
N VAL A 82 1.99 -0.05 1.16
CA VAL A 82 2.23 -1.45 1.49
C VAL A 82 3.35 -1.98 0.59
N PRO A 83 4.44 -2.53 1.14
CA PRO A 83 5.51 -3.10 0.34
C PRO A 83 5.00 -4.22 -0.57
N TYR A 84 5.63 -4.40 -1.73
CA TYR A 84 5.32 -5.55 -2.59
C TYR A 84 5.65 -6.86 -1.89
N GLY A 85 4.93 -7.89 -2.25
CA GLY A 85 5.04 -9.22 -1.71
C GLY A 85 3.72 -9.78 -1.23
N GLU A 86 3.79 -10.91 -0.57
CA GLU A 86 2.63 -11.54 0.04
C GLU A 86 2.35 -10.94 1.41
N HIS A 87 1.09 -10.65 1.66
CA HIS A 87 0.61 -10.13 2.93
C HIS A 87 -0.64 -10.86 3.37
N VAL A 88 -0.87 -10.85 4.66
CA VAL A 88 -2.11 -11.32 5.28
C VAL A 88 -2.85 -10.13 5.87
N VAL A 89 -4.04 -9.90 5.40
CA VAL A 89 -4.96 -8.92 5.97
C VAL A 89 -5.84 -9.63 6.98
N ARG A 90 -5.77 -9.21 8.21
CA ARG A 90 -6.50 -9.83 9.32
C ARG A 90 -7.43 -8.85 9.99
N LEU A 91 -8.66 -9.27 10.16
CA LEU A 91 -9.65 -8.56 10.97
C LEU A 91 -9.50 -9.03 12.43
N VAL A 92 -9.14 -8.12 13.32
CA VAL A 92 -8.93 -8.41 14.74
C VAL A 92 -10.00 -7.75 15.60
N ASP A 93 -10.10 -8.18 16.83
CA ASP A 93 -11.08 -7.66 17.81
C ASP A 93 -12.54 -7.79 17.35
N VAL A 94 -12.85 -8.88 16.65
CA VAL A 94 -14.21 -9.19 16.25
C VAL A 94 -15.01 -9.58 17.50
N PRO A 95 -16.14 -8.90 17.78
CA PRO A 95 -16.98 -9.25 18.91
C PRO A 95 -17.44 -10.71 18.89
N ALA A 96 -17.63 -11.30 20.06
CA ALA A 96 -18.05 -12.70 20.18
C ALA A 96 -19.40 -12.99 19.51
N ARG A 97 -20.25 -11.97 19.40
CA ARG A 97 -21.55 -12.06 18.72
C ARG A 97 -21.46 -12.00 17.20
N CYS A 98 -20.28 -11.72 16.67
CA CYS A 98 -20.07 -11.55 15.24
C CYS A 98 -19.27 -12.71 14.66
N ARG A 99 -19.62 -13.06 13.43
CA ARG A 99 -18.93 -14.08 12.66
C ARG A 99 -18.46 -13.46 11.34
N VAL A 100 -17.23 -13.73 10.96
CA VAL A 100 -16.69 -13.31 9.67
C VAL A 100 -16.84 -14.46 8.67
N ASP A 101 -17.52 -14.22 7.56
CA ASP A 101 -17.65 -15.20 6.48
C ASP A 101 -16.28 -15.51 5.89
N GLY A 102 -15.95 -16.80 5.78
CA GLY A 102 -14.67 -17.25 5.27
C GLY A 102 -13.48 -17.02 6.21
N GLY A 103 -13.76 -16.64 7.46
CA GLY A 103 -12.74 -16.37 8.47
C GLY A 103 -12.18 -14.95 8.45
N PRO A 104 -11.40 -14.58 9.46
CA PRO A 104 -10.91 -13.21 9.63
C PRO A 104 -9.65 -12.89 8.83
N GLU A 105 -9.13 -13.80 8.04
CA GLU A 105 -7.89 -13.62 7.31
C GLU A 105 -8.10 -13.66 5.80
N ARG A 106 -7.35 -12.80 5.09
CA ARG A 106 -7.26 -12.82 3.63
C ARG A 106 -5.81 -12.69 3.21
N LYS A 107 -5.39 -13.55 2.30
CA LYS A 107 -4.07 -13.47 1.69
C LYS A 107 -4.14 -12.58 0.46
N ILE A 108 -3.18 -11.68 0.34
CA ILE A 108 -3.04 -10.79 -0.80
C ILE A 108 -1.61 -10.80 -1.30
N SER A 109 -1.43 -10.45 -2.56
CA SER A 109 -0.13 -10.29 -3.17
C SER A 109 -0.09 -8.96 -3.92
N LEU A 110 0.93 -8.17 -3.64
CA LEU A 110 1.21 -6.92 -4.35
C LEU A 110 2.48 -7.08 -5.16
N SER A 111 2.46 -6.54 -6.37
CA SER A 111 3.58 -6.60 -7.29
C SER A 111 3.53 -5.41 -8.25
N GLU A 112 4.57 -5.26 -9.05
CA GLU A 112 4.60 -4.25 -10.12
C GLU A 112 3.41 -4.39 -11.08
N LYS A 113 2.95 -5.62 -11.32
CA LYS A 113 1.80 -5.90 -12.17
C LYS A 113 0.46 -5.71 -11.46
N GLN A 114 0.46 -5.79 -10.14
CA GLN A 114 -0.73 -5.63 -9.31
C GLN A 114 -0.41 -4.71 -8.14
N GLN A 115 -0.43 -3.43 -8.40
CA GLN A 115 -0.05 -2.39 -7.43
C GLN A 115 -1.17 -2.06 -6.44
N SER A 116 -2.38 -2.49 -6.72
CA SER A 116 -3.52 -2.31 -5.81
C SER A 116 -4.38 -3.55 -5.78
N THR A 117 -4.93 -3.84 -4.63
CA THR A 117 -5.86 -4.93 -4.43
C THR A 117 -6.96 -4.52 -3.46
N ALA A 118 -8.10 -5.20 -3.54
CA ALA A 118 -9.23 -4.96 -2.65
C ALA A 118 -9.52 -6.21 -1.83
N VAL A 119 -9.79 -6.01 -0.54
CA VAL A 119 -10.18 -7.05 0.39
C VAL A 119 -11.52 -6.68 1.00
N ARG A 120 -12.45 -7.62 1.03
CA ARG A 120 -13.76 -7.42 1.65
C ARG A 120 -14.01 -8.48 2.71
N PHE A 121 -14.52 -8.04 3.82
CA PHE A 121 -15.00 -8.90 4.89
C PHE A 121 -16.51 -8.74 5.04
N SER A 122 -17.21 -9.85 5.10
CA SER A 122 -18.64 -9.88 5.47
C SER A 122 -18.75 -10.39 6.89
N VAL A 123 -19.33 -9.58 7.76
CA VAL A 123 -19.47 -9.88 9.18
C VAL A 123 -20.95 -9.98 9.50
N GLN A 124 -21.34 -11.06 10.13
CA GLN A 124 -22.71 -11.29 10.62
C GLN A 124 -22.70 -11.21 12.13
N CYS A 125 -23.51 -10.33 12.68
CA CYS A 125 -23.67 -10.15 14.13
C CYS A 125 -25.08 -10.53 14.56
N SER A 126 -25.20 -11.23 15.63
CA SER A 126 -26.48 -11.66 16.18
C SER A 126 -26.82 -10.96 17.50
#